data_7616228517fe1b27284c44784d88c7c7
#
_entry.id   7616228517fe1b27284c44784d88c7c7
#
_cell.length_a   1.000
_cell.length_b   1.000
_cell.length_c   1.000
_cell.angle_alpha   90.00
_cell.angle_beta   90.00
_cell.angle_gamma   90.00
#
_symmetry.space_group_name_H-M   'P 1'
#
loop_
_entity.id
_entity.type
_entity.pdbx_description
1 polymer ?
#
loop_
_entity_poly.entity_id
_entity_poly.type
_entity_poly.pdbx_seq_one_letter_code
_entity_poly.pdbx_strand_id
1 'polypeptide(L)'
;MDHFKLHSKYQPTGDQPHAIEELVKGFEEGNQFQTLLGVTGSGKTFTMANVIQALNKPTLIISHNKTLAAQLYGEMKEFFPENAVEYFVSYYDYYQPEAYVPQTDTYIAKDSAINEEIDKLRLSATAALVERKDVIVVASVSCIYGLGSPEDYLGMMVSLRPGMEKDRDDVIRALVDIQYTRNDMDFHRGTFRVRGDTLEIFPANYGDSHLYTSPSPR
;
A
#
# COMPACT_ATOMS: atom_id res chain seq x y z
N MET A 1 -4.79 -10.31 -9.80
CA MET A 1 -4.41 -10.16 -11.21
C MET A 1 -2.90 -10.36 -11.32
N ASP A 2 -2.40 -10.83 -12.45
CA ASP A 2 -0.95 -11.11 -12.63
C ASP A 2 -0.31 -10.19 -13.68
N HIS A 3 -1.06 -9.24 -14.24
CA HIS A 3 -0.61 -8.33 -15.29
C HIS A 3 -1.05 -6.90 -15.05
N PHE A 4 -0.14 -5.97 -15.34
CA PHE A 4 -0.47 -4.55 -15.36
C PHE A 4 -1.30 -4.21 -16.61
N LYS A 5 -2.35 -3.42 -16.40
CA LYS A 5 -3.22 -2.94 -17.46
C LYS A 5 -3.29 -1.41 -17.40
N LEU A 6 -2.58 -0.78 -18.32
CA LEU A 6 -2.55 0.68 -18.43
C LEU A 6 -3.84 1.20 -19.06
N HIS A 7 -4.47 2.13 -18.37
CA HIS A 7 -5.61 2.90 -18.86
C HIS A 7 -5.16 4.33 -19.13
N SER A 8 -5.27 4.78 -20.36
CA SER A 8 -4.96 6.16 -20.74
C SER A 8 -5.77 6.59 -21.95
N LYS A 9 -6.17 7.87 -21.94
CA LYS A 9 -6.73 8.55 -23.11
C LYS A 9 -5.65 8.97 -24.10
N TYR A 10 -4.39 8.95 -23.68
CA TYR A 10 -3.23 9.38 -24.46
C TYR A 10 -2.48 8.16 -25.01
N GLN A 11 -1.83 8.38 -26.13
CA GLN A 11 -0.87 7.45 -26.71
C GLN A 11 0.53 8.08 -26.60
N PRO A 12 1.60 7.28 -26.48
CA PRO A 12 2.96 7.80 -26.52
C PRO A 12 3.22 8.58 -27.81
N THR A 13 3.77 9.79 -27.68
CA THR A 13 4.05 10.69 -28.81
C THR A 13 5.45 11.29 -28.73
N GLY A 14 5.93 11.86 -29.83
CA GLY A 14 7.29 12.45 -29.91
C GLY A 14 8.35 11.39 -29.63
N ASP A 15 9.25 11.67 -28.69
CA ASP A 15 10.35 10.78 -28.32
C ASP A 15 9.94 9.69 -27.30
N GLN A 16 8.70 9.73 -26.78
CA GLN A 16 8.24 8.77 -25.76
C GLN A 16 8.28 7.31 -26.26
N PRO A 17 7.79 6.97 -27.48
CA PRO A 17 7.86 5.59 -27.98
C PRO A 17 9.29 5.04 -27.97
N HIS A 18 10.23 5.81 -28.47
CA HIS A 18 11.65 5.43 -28.51
C HIS A 18 12.23 5.27 -27.09
N ALA A 19 11.93 6.22 -26.19
CA ALA A 19 12.39 6.13 -24.80
C ALA A 19 11.82 4.88 -24.07
N ILE A 20 10.55 4.53 -24.31
CA ILE A 20 9.94 3.31 -23.75
C ILE A 20 10.67 2.06 -24.28
N GLU A 21 10.87 1.99 -25.58
CA GLU A 21 11.54 0.85 -26.23
C GLU A 21 12.96 0.65 -25.69
N GLU A 22 13.77 1.71 -25.63
CA GLU A 22 15.14 1.66 -25.13
C GLU A 22 15.21 1.29 -23.64
N LEU A 23 14.31 1.83 -22.79
CA LEU A 23 14.26 1.46 -21.39
C LEU A 23 13.88 0.00 -21.19
N VAL A 24 12.85 -0.49 -21.87
CA VAL A 24 12.43 -1.90 -21.79
C VAL A 24 13.54 -2.81 -22.24
N LYS A 25 14.15 -2.54 -23.40
CA LYS A 25 15.27 -3.29 -23.93
C LYS A 25 16.45 -3.32 -22.96
N GLY A 26 16.80 -2.17 -22.37
CA GLY A 26 17.88 -2.10 -21.40
C GLY A 26 17.63 -2.97 -20.16
N PHE A 27 16.38 -3.04 -19.67
CA PHE A 27 16.00 -3.95 -18.59
C PHE A 27 16.09 -5.43 -19.01
N GLU A 28 15.70 -5.77 -20.22
CA GLU A 28 15.79 -7.14 -20.78
C GLU A 28 17.25 -7.58 -20.98
N GLU A 29 18.12 -6.66 -21.35
CA GLU A 29 19.57 -6.88 -21.47
C GLU A 29 20.29 -6.95 -20.11
N GLY A 30 19.59 -6.67 -19.00
CA GLY A 30 20.12 -6.77 -17.64
C GLY A 30 20.80 -5.50 -17.13
N ASN A 31 20.56 -4.36 -17.76
CA ASN A 31 21.05 -3.07 -17.27
C ASN A 31 20.48 -2.77 -15.89
N GLN A 32 21.36 -2.62 -14.89
CA GLN A 32 20.95 -2.33 -13.50
C GLN A 32 20.52 -0.88 -13.30
N PHE A 33 21.06 0.03 -14.09
CA PHE A 33 20.81 1.47 -13.98
C PHE A 33 20.49 2.06 -15.34
N GLN A 34 19.43 2.86 -15.41
CA GLN A 34 19.05 3.60 -16.59
C GLN A 34 18.55 4.98 -16.16
N THR A 35 18.73 5.99 -16.99
CA THR A 35 18.29 7.36 -16.68
C THR A 35 17.38 7.87 -17.78
N LEU A 36 16.15 8.23 -17.42
CA LEU A 36 15.23 8.95 -18.31
C LEU A 36 15.38 10.47 -18.10
N LEU A 37 15.96 11.14 -19.08
CA LEU A 37 16.10 12.59 -19.07
C LEU A 37 14.96 13.26 -19.84
N GLY A 38 14.31 14.23 -19.23
CA GLY A 38 13.23 15.00 -19.87
C GLY A 38 12.86 16.23 -19.07
N VAL A 39 12.43 17.29 -19.76
CA VAL A 39 11.97 18.51 -19.13
C VAL A 39 10.68 18.30 -18.35
N THR A 40 10.33 19.24 -17.47
CA THR A 40 9.03 19.22 -16.78
C THR A 40 7.89 19.26 -17.81
N GLY A 41 6.88 18.43 -17.61
CA GLY A 41 5.74 18.33 -18.54
C GLY A 41 5.98 17.47 -19.78
N SER A 42 7.15 16.83 -19.95
CA SER A 42 7.40 15.93 -21.09
C SER A 42 6.71 14.56 -20.99
N GLY A 43 5.90 14.33 -19.96
CA GLY A 43 5.17 13.05 -19.76
C GLY A 43 6.04 11.91 -19.25
N LYS A 44 7.09 12.20 -18.46
CA LYS A 44 7.95 11.15 -17.85
C LYS A 44 7.16 10.11 -17.06
N THR A 45 6.16 10.53 -16.30
CA THR A 45 5.30 9.63 -15.53
C THR A 45 4.54 8.67 -16.45
N PHE A 46 4.03 9.16 -17.56
CA PHE A 46 3.35 8.34 -18.56
C PHE A 46 4.32 7.37 -19.28
N THR A 47 5.53 7.83 -19.60
CA THR A 47 6.61 6.97 -20.12
C THR A 47 6.92 5.85 -19.14
N MET A 48 7.08 6.17 -17.84
CA MET A 48 7.33 5.20 -16.78
C MET A 48 6.17 4.19 -16.66
N ALA A 49 4.92 4.63 -16.72
CA ALA A 49 3.75 3.74 -16.68
C ALA A 49 3.74 2.74 -17.85
N ASN A 50 4.10 3.16 -19.05
CA ASN A 50 4.24 2.27 -20.20
C ASN A 50 5.36 1.23 -20.02
N VAL A 51 6.50 1.64 -19.45
CA VAL A 51 7.60 0.72 -19.11
C VAL A 51 7.17 -0.30 -18.06
N ILE A 52 6.46 0.13 -17.00
CA ILE A 52 5.93 -0.78 -15.97
C ILE A 52 5.00 -1.83 -16.57
N GLN A 53 4.08 -1.40 -17.44
CA GLN A 53 3.19 -2.34 -18.14
C GLN A 53 3.97 -3.33 -19.00
N ALA A 54 4.96 -2.87 -19.78
CA ALA A 54 5.73 -3.71 -20.67
C ALA A 54 6.56 -4.75 -19.92
N LEU A 55 7.21 -4.36 -18.83
CA LEU A 55 8.06 -5.25 -18.01
C LEU A 55 7.23 -6.19 -17.14
N ASN A 56 6.04 -5.81 -16.77
CA ASN A 56 5.12 -6.58 -15.92
C ASN A 56 5.76 -7.10 -14.61
N LYS A 57 6.50 -6.24 -13.92
CA LYS A 57 7.20 -6.57 -12.66
C LYS A 57 6.70 -5.70 -11.51
N PRO A 58 6.62 -6.23 -10.27
CA PRO A 58 6.39 -5.39 -9.10
C PRO A 58 7.35 -4.21 -9.09
N THR A 59 6.83 -3.02 -8.83
CA THR A 59 7.57 -1.77 -9.00
C THR A 59 7.52 -0.93 -7.74
N LEU A 60 8.68 -0.40 -7.34
CA LEU A 60 8.81 0.58 -6.28
C LEU A 60 9.20 1.93 -6.88
N ILE A 61 8.39 2.95 -6.61
CA ILE A 61 8.65 4.35 -6.99
C ILE A 61 9.01 5.12 -5.73
N ILE A 62 10.23 5.63 -5.65
CA ILE A 62 10.69 6.42 -4.50
C ILE A 62 10.79 7.88 -4.90
N SER A 63 10.12 8.76 -4.15
CA SER A 63 10.24 10.20 -4.30
C SER A 63 10.94 10.84 -3.10
N HIS A 64 11.52 12.02 -3.31
CA HIS A 64 12.28 12.72 -2.26
C HIS A 64 11.40 13.36 -1.18
N ASN A 65 10.10 13.51 -1.41
CA ASN A 65 9.14 14.01 -0.41
C ASN A 65 7.75 13.41 -0.58
N LYS A 66 6.90 13.60 0.44
CA LYS A 66 5.54 13.07 0.50
C LYS A 66 4.58 13.71 -0.51
N THR A 67 4.75 15.01 -0.79
CA THR A 67 3.89 15.73 -1.74
C THR A 67 4.04 15.18 -3.14
N LEU A 68 5.28 14.96 -3.58
CA LEU A 68 5.54 14.33 -4.88
C LEU A 68 5.12 12.86 -4.89
N ALA A 69 5.32 12.13 -3.76
CA ALA A 69 4.82 10.77 -3.64
C ALA A 69 3.29 10.70 -3.79
N ALA A 70 2.55 11.62 -3.16
CA ALA A 70 1.10 11.68 -3.28
C ALA A 70 0.65 11.99 -4.72
N GLN A 71 1.33 12.90 -5.41
CA GLN A 71 1.06 13.21 -6.82
C GLN A 71 1.29 11.96 -7.70
N LEU A 72 2.46 11.32 -7.58
CA LEU A 72 2.79 10.11 -8.36
C LEU A 72 1.83 8.96 -8.06
N TYR A 73 1.42 8.80 -6.80
CA TYR A 73 0.42 7.83 -6.41
C TYR A 73 -0.92 8.08 -7.12
N GLY A 74 -1.40 9.33 -7.12
CA GLY A 74 -2.61 9.71 -7.83
C GLY A 74 -2.54 9.41 -9.33
N GLU A 75 -1.44 9.83 -10.00
CA GLU A 75 -1.21 9.56 -11.42
C GLU A 75 -1.17 8.05 -11.72
N MET A 76 -0.46 7.26 -10.90
CA MET A 76 -0.39 5.79 -11.07
C MET A 76 -1.74 5.10 -10.84
N LYS A 77 -2.55 5.58 -9.87
CA LYS A 77 -3.93 5.09 -9.65
C LYS A 77 -4.82 5.33 -10.88
N GLU A 78 -4.67 6.47 -11.54
CA GLU A 78 -5.41 6.76 -12.77
C GLU A 78 -4.95 5.87 -13.94
N PHE A 79 -3.65 5.61 -14.05
CA PHE A 79 -3.10 4.74 -15.08
C PHE A 79 -3.39 3.26 -14.85
N PHE A 80 -3.47 2.82 -13.61
CA PHE A 80 -3.64 1.41 -13.23
C PHE A 80 -4.80 1.19 -12.25
N PRO A 81 -6.05 1.53 -12.64
CA PRO A 81 -7.20 1.45 -11.74
C PRO A 81 -7.57 0.03 -11.31
N GLU A 82 -7.16 -0.99 -12.08
CA GLU A 82 -7.44 -2.41 -11.79
C GLU A 82 -6.30 -3.10 -11.02
N ASN A 83 -5.12 -2.46 -10.93
CA ASN A 83 -3.94 -3.03 -10.29
C ASN A 83 -3.74 -2.48 -8.86
N ALA A 84 -2.89 -3.13 -8.09
CA ALA A 84 -2.57 -2.67 -6.74
C ALA A 84 -1.57 -1.51 -6.80
N VAL A 85 -2.06 -0.29 -6.73
CA VAL A 85 -1.23 0.90 -6.55
C VAL A 85 -1.35 1.33 -5.11
N GLU A 86 -0.23 1.32 -4.39
CA GLU A 86 -0.16 1.50 -2.94
C GLU A 86 0.70 2.71 -2.57
N TYR A 87 0.33 3.36 -1.46
CA TYR A 87 1.03 4.54 -0.95
C TYR A 87 1.76 4.20 0.34
N PHE A 88 3.07 4.44 0.39
CA PHE A 88 3.90 4.06 1.52
C PHE A 88 4.81 5.21 1.97
N VAL A 89 4.40 5.89 3.05
CA VAL A 89 5.13 7.02 3.61
C VAL A 89 5.34 6.84 5.12
N SER A 90 6.21 7.64 5.73
CA SER A 90 6.43 7.57 7.17
C SER A 90 5.25 8.11 7.96
N TYR A 91 5.08 7.62 9.20
CA TYR A 91 4.04 8.07 10.13
C TYR A 91 4.17 9.55 10.52
N TYR A 92 5.39 10.11 10.47
CA TYR A 92 5.67 11.45 10.93
C TYR A 92 5.36 12.48 9.84
N ASP A 93 4.10 12.92 9.79
CA ASP A 93 3.66 13.98 8.88
C ASP A 93 3.60 15.34 9.52
N TYR A 94 3.45 15.41 10.82
CA TYR A 94 3.33 16.65 11.55
C TYR A 94 4.23 16.61 12.78
N TYR A 95 5.43 17.13 12.63
CA TYR A 95 6.23 17.55 13.76
C TYR A 95 5.68 18.89 14.22
N GLN A 96 4.70 18.89 15.13
CA GLN A 96 4.38 20.07 15.88
C GLN A 96 5.47 20.19 16.96
N PRO A 97 6.41 21.15 16.83
CA PRO A 97 7.41 21.34 17.85
C PRO A 97 6.71 21.72 19.15
N GLU A 98 7.26 21.29 20.27
CA GLU A 98 6.83 21.81 21.57
C GLU A 98 6.85 23.33 21.49
N ALA A 99 5.74 23.97 21.83
CA ALA A 99 5.64 25.39 21.84
C ALA A 99 5.03 25.86 23.16
N TYR A 100 5.71 26.80 23.80
CA TYR A 100 5.16 27.52 24.93
C TYR A 100 4.65 28.89 24.46
N VAL A 101 3.38 29.16 24.69
CA VAL A 101 2.76 30.45 24.36
C VAL A 101 2.69 31.29 25.65
N PRO A 102 3.63 32.24 25.88
CA PRO A 102 3.70 32.97 27.15
C PRO A 102 2.47 33.83 27.44
N GLN A 103 1.77 34.27 26.40
CA GLN A 103 0.59 35.14 26.51
C GLN A 103 -0.61 34.44 27.15
N THR A 104 -0.70 33.14 27.04
CA THR A 104 -1.83 32.31 27.53
C THR A 104 -1.37 31.29 28.57
N ASP A 105 -0.07 31.30 28.95
CA ASP A 105 0.55 30.28 29.80
C ASP A 105 0.23 28.85 29.36
N THR A 106 0.21 28.65 28.03
CA THR A 106 -0.18 27.37 27.45
C THR A 106 1.06 26.65 26.92
N TYR A 107 1.32 25.44 27.46
CA TYR A 107 2.29 24.51 26.92
C TYR A 107 1.62 23.58 25.92
N ILE A 108 2.05 23.65 24.67
CA ILE A 108 1.63 22.72 23.61
C ILE A 108 2.60 21.56 23.64
N ALA A 109 2.17 20.44 24.19
CA ALA A 109 2.96 19.21 24.20
C ALA A 109 3.17 18.67 22.77
N LYS A 110 4.31 18.00 22.57
CA LYS A 110 4.58 17.27 21.34
C LYS A 110 3.54 16.16 21.17
N ASP A 111 2.62 16.33 20.26
CA ASP A 111 1.64 15.29 19.93
C ASP A 111 2.16 14.48 18.75
N SER A 112 2.50 13.22 19.02
CA SER A 112 2.84 12.22 18.01
C SER A 112 1.64 11.29 17.80
N ALA A 113 0.49 11.86 17.45
CA ALA A 113 -0.64 11.04 17.06
C ALA A 113 -0.25 10.19 15.85
N ILE A 114 -0.33 8.87 16.00
CA ILE A 114 -0.20 7.94 14.88
C ILE A 114 -1.37 8.25 13.95
N ASN A 115 -1.08 8.69 12.73
CA ASN A 115 -2.11 8.91 11.75
C ASN A 115 -2.64 7.54 11.31
N GLU A 116 -3.84 7.18 11.78
CA GLU A 116 -4.48 5.89 11.48
C GLU A 116 -4.66 5.64 9.98
N GLU A 117 -4.81 6.69 9.19
CA GLU A 117 -4.95 6.58 7.75
C GLU A 117 -3.61 6.17 7.08
N ILE A 118 -2.50 6.73 7.54
CA ILE A 118 -1.17 6.33 7.09
C ILE A 118 -0.87 4.88 7.51
N ASP A 119 -1.24 4.50 8.72
CA ASP A 119 -1.09 3.13 9.20
C ASP A 119 -1.82 2.14 8.30
N LYS A 120 -3.08 2.41 8.01
CA LYS A 120 -3.90 1.63 7.09
C LYS A 120 -3.27 1.50 5.70
N LEU A 121 -2.78 2.61 5.12
CA LEU A 121 -2.14 2.61 3.80
C LEU A 121 -0.85 1.78 3.80
N ARG A 122 -0.05 1.84 4.86
CA ARG A 122 1.16 1.04 5.02
C ARG A 122 0.85 -0.46 5.14
N LEU A 123 -0.16 -0.82 5.92
CA LEU A 123 -0.63 -2.20 6.05
C LEU A 123 -1.17 -2.73 4.71
N SER A 124 -1.94 -1.90 3.97
CA SER A 124 -2.42 -2.24 2.64
C SER A 124 -1.27 -2.52 1.67
N ALA A 125 -0.26 -1.64 1.63
CA ALA A 125 0.90 -1.81 0.77
C ALA A 125 1.67 -3.10 1.08
N THR A 126 1.86 -3.41 2.36
CA THR A 126 2.57 -4.61 2.77
C THR A 126 1.77 -5.87 2.45
N ALA A 127 0.45 -5.87 2.67
CA ALA A 127 -0.42 -6.97 2.31
C ALA A 127 -0.42 -7.21 0.78
N ALA A 128 -0.52 -6.14 -0.02
CA ALA A 128 -0.50 -6.23 -1.48
C ALA A 128 0.81 -6.85 -2.00
N LEU A 129 1.96 -6.50 -1.44
CA LEU A 129 3.27 -7.06 -1.82
C LEU A 129 3.37 -8.57 -1.58
N VAL A 130 2.67 -9.07 -0.57
CA VAL A 130 2.64 -10.52 -0.25
C VAL A 130 1.66 -11.29 -1.12
N GLU A 131 0.51 -10.69 -1.42
CA GLU A 131 -0.62 -11.39 -2.05
C GLU A 131 -0.67 -11.24 -3.57
N ARG A 132 -0.05 -10.20 -4.13
CA ARG A 132 -0.19 -9.83 -5.55
C ARG A 132 1.16 -9.69 -6.23
N LYS A 133 1.17 -9.88 -7.55
CA LYS A 133 2.35 -9.67 -8.40
C LYS A 133 2.28 -8.36 -9.20
N ASP A 134 1.09 -7.80 -9.35
CA ASP A 134 0.79 -6.57 -10.07
C ASP A 134 0.73 -5.37 -9.12
N VAL A 135 1.82 -5.14 -8.37
CA VAL A 135 1.91 -4.13 -7.32
C VAL A 135 2.84 -2.98 -7.71
N ILE A 136 2.36 -1.76 -7.57
CA ILE A 136 3.17 -0.53 -7.63
C ILE A 136 3.12 0.12 -6.25
N VAL A 137 4.25 0.22 -5.58
CA VAL A 137 4.36 0.97 -4.32
C VAL A 137 4.97 2.33 -4.60
N VAL A 138 4.25 3.40 -4.26
CA VAL A 138 4.77 4.77 -4.33
C VAL A 138 5.13 5.22 -2.91
N ALA A 139 6.41 5.49 -2.70
CA ALA A 139 6.96 5.77 -1.38
C ALA A 139 7.74 7.10 -1.33
N SER A 140 7.80 7.71 -0.15
CA SER A 140 8.78 8.75 0.10
C SER A 140 10.10 8.16 0.62
N VAL A 141 11.22 8.86 0.43
CA VAL A 141 12.54 8.37 0.88
C VAL A 141 12.59 8.07 2.38
N SER A 142 11.73 8.70 3.18
CA SER A 142 11.62 8.44 4.63
C SER A 142 11.10 7.04 4.98
N CYS A 143 10.54 6.31 4.01
CA CYS A 143 10.02 4.94 4.23
C CYS A 143 11.12 3.90 4.50
N ILE A 144 12.38 4.20 4.18
CA ILE A 144 13.51 3.28 4.43
C ILE A 144 13.83 3.10 5.91
N TYR A 145 13.28 3.95 6.78
CA TYR A 145 13.47 3.87 8.23
C TYR A 145 12.27 3.19 8.90
N GLY A 146 12.55 2.39 9.95
CA GLY A 146 11.52 1.78 10.79
C GLY A 146 10.75 0.63 10.13
N LEU A 147 11.34 -0.04 9.15
CA LEU A 147 10.82 -1.29 8.61
C LEU A 147 11.23 -2.44 9.53
N GLY A 148 10.25 -3.29 9.90
CA GLY A 148 10.50 -4.55 10.60
C GLY A 148 11.05 -5.64 9.69
N SER A 149 11.26 -6.85 10.27
CA SER A 149 11.63 -8.04 9.50
C SER A 149 10.46 -8.49 8.62
N PRO A 150 10.69 -8.77 7.32
CA PRO A 150 9.69 -9.37 6.45
C PRO A 150 9.17 -10.73 6.97
N GLU A 151 10.06 -11.52 7.61
CA GLU A 151 9.70 -12.82 8.18
C GLU A 151 8.70 -12.67 9.34
N ASP A 152 8.93 -11.70 10.23
CA ASP A 152 8.03 -11.40 11.34
C ASP A 152 6.67 -10.95 10.83
N TYR A 153 6.66 -10.11 9.78
CA TYR A 153 5.42 -9.67 9.16
C TYR A 153 4.62 -10.82 8.54
N LEU A 154 5.28 -11.73 7.82
CA LEU A 154 4.64 -12.92 7.25
C LEU A 154 4.08 -13.84 8.34
N GLY A 155 4.78 -13.97 9.46
CA GLY A 155 4.32 -14.73 10.64
C GLY A 155 3.09 -14.11 11.32
N MET A 156 2.86 -12.81 11.15
CA MET A 156 1.73 -12.08 11.71
C MET A 156 0.58 -11.86 10.69
N MET A 157 0.47 -12.69 9.67
CA MET A 157 -0.60 -12.62 8.70
C MET A 157 -1.55 -13.82 8.78
N VAL A 158 -2.84 -13.55 8.74
CA VAL A 158 -3.89 -14.57 8.56
C VAL A 158 -4.49 -14.40 7.17
N SER A 159 -4.21 -15.36 6.28
CA SER A 159 -4.74 -15.36 4.92
C SER A 159 -6.04 -16.16 4.84
N LEU A 160 -7.10 -15.51 4.39
CA LEU A 160 -8.42 -16.09 4.18
C LEU A 160 -8.88 -15.78 2.73
N ARG A 161 -9.34 -16.82 2.03
CA ARG A 161 -9.80 -16.69 0.62
C ARG A 161 -11.13 -17.41 0.44
N PRO A 162 -12.01 -16.93 -0.44
CA PRO A 162 -13.24 -17.64 -0.78
C PRO A 162 -12.97 -19.09 -1.20
N GLY A 163 -13.75 -20.03 -0.64
CA GLY A 163 -13.60 -21.46 -0.90
C GLY A 163 -12.50 -22.17 -0.13
N MET A 164 -11.77 -21.49 0.77
CA MET A 164 -10.78 -22.11 1.64
C MET A 164 -11.48 -22.82 2.81
N GLU A 165 -11.15 -24.08 3.04
CA GLU A 165 -11.59 -24.83 4.22
C GLU A 165 -10.60 -24.62 5.37
N LYS A 166 -11.05 -23.98 6.43
CA LYS A 166 -10.28 -23.77 7.68
C LYS A 166 -11.20 -23.96 8.87
N ASP A 167 -10.66 -24.59 9.92
CA ASP A 167 -11.37 -24.67 11.19
C ASP A 167 -11.55 -23.25 11.78
N ARG A 168 -12.76 -22.98 12.27
CA ARG A 168 -13.11 -21.65 12.81
C ARG A 168 -12.27 -21.28 14.02
N ASP A 169 -12.07 -22.25 14.93
CA ASP A 169 -11.36 -22.00 16.19
C ASP A 169 -9.86 -21.82 15.95
N ASP A 170 -9.30 -22.44 14.90
CA ASP A 170 -7.94 -22.19 14.45
C ASP A 170 -7.79 -20.77 13.87
N VAL A 171 -8.79 -20.31 13.10
CA VAL A 171 -8.79 -18.92 12.59
C VAL A 171 -8.90 -17.93 13.73
N ILE A 172 -9.77 -18.18 14.72
CA ILE A 172 -9.91 -17.31 15.90
C ILE A 172 -8.59 -17.22 16.68
N ARG A 173 -7.92 -18.37 16.91
CA ARG A 173 -6.62 -18.39 17.59
C ARG A 173 -5.58 -17.57 16.82
N ALA A 174 -5.47 -17.80 15.52
CA ALA A 174 -4.55 -17.03 14.68
C ALA A 174 -4.83 -15.53 14.69
N LEU A 175 -6.10 -15.10 14.71
CA LEU A 175 -6.47 -13.69 14.84
C LEU A 175 -6.04 -13.10 16.19
N VAL A 176 -6.22 -13.84 17.29
CA VAL A 176 -5.79 -13.40 18.62
C VAL A 176 -4.26 -13.30 18.69
N ASP A 177 -3.53 -14.23 18.08
CA ASP A 177 -2.06 -14.23 18.04
C ASP A 177 -1.51 -12.98 17.33
N ILE A 178 -2.23 -12.47 16.30
CA ILE A 178 -1.88 -11.23 15.61
C ILE A 178 -2.55 -9.98 16.20
N GLN A 179 -2.96 -10.05 17.47
CA GLN A 179 -3.50 -8.95 18.26
C GLN A 179 -4.90 -8.44 17.86
N TYR A 180 -5.68 -9.21 17.11
CA TYR A 180 -7.10 -8.91 16.93
C TYR A 180 -7.86 -9.20 18.21
N THR A 181 -8.80 -8.31 18.54
CA THR A 181 -9.65 -8.48 19.73
C THR A 181 -11.08 -8.84 19.35
N ARG A 182 -11.69 -9.73 20.13
CA ARG A 182 -13.11 -10.01 19.96
C ARG A 182 -13.93 -8.84 20.50
N ASN A 183 -14.79 -8.28 19.65
CA ASN A 183 -15.72 -7.24 20.08
C ASN A 183 -17.06 -7.42 19.35
N ASP A 184 -18.04 -7.90 20.08
CA ASP A 184 -19.37 -8.18 19.54
C ASP A 184 -20.27 -6.93 19.52
N MET A 185 -19.90 -5.87 20.25
CA MET A 185 -20.69 -4.64 20.43
C MET A 185 -20.21 -3.49 19.54
N ASP A 186 -18.91 -3.24 19.57
CA ASP A 186 -18.27 -2.17 18.81
C ASP A 186 -17.30 -2.77 17.78
N PHE A 187 -17.80 -2.88 16.54
CA PHE A 187 -17.08 -3.57 15.46
C PHE A 187 -16.29 -2.55 14.64
N HIS A 188 -14.97 -2.53 14.85
CA HIS A 188 -14.02 -1.60 14.22
C HIS A 188 -12.76 -2.32 13.74
N ARG A 189 -11.84 -1.62 13.10
CA ARG A 189 -10.57 -2.16 12.58
C ARG A 189 -9.80 -2.95 13.63
N GLY A 190 -9.27 -4.11 13.25
CA GLY A 190 -8.51 -5.00 14.14
C GLY A 190 -9.40 -5.77 15.13
N THR A 191 -10.72 -5.82 14.89
CA THR A 191 -11.62 -6.64 15.70
C THR A 191 -12.28 -7.75 14.90
N PHE A 192 -12.74 -8.77 15.60
CA PHE A 192 -13.60 -9.80 15.05
C PHE A 192 -14.78 -10.06 15.97
N ARG A 193 -15.86 -10.61 15.43
CA ARG A 193 -17.03 -11.02 16.21
C ARG A 193 -17.52 -12.39 15.73
N VAL A 194 -18.15 -13.12 16.65
CA VAL A 194 -18.68 -14.47 16.38
C VAL A 194 -20.18 -14.46 16.64
N ARG A 195 -20.97 -14.79 15.62
CA ARG A 195 -22.42 -14.90 15.71
C ARG A 195 -22.86 -16.27 15.19
N GLY A 196 -23.16 -17.20 16.11
CA GLY A 196 -23.44 -18.58 15.75
C GLY A 196 -22.25 -19.21 15.01
N ASP A 197 -22.48 -19.69 13.81
CA ASP A 197 -21.46 -20.31 12.96
C ASP A 197 -20.68 -19.32 12.08
N THR A 198 -20.97 -18.02 12.21
CA THR A 198 -20.36 -16.99 11.38
C THR A 198 -19.28 -16.24 12.15
N LEU A 199 -18.10 -16.15 11.56
CA LEU A 199 -17.00 -15.31 12.00
C LEU A 199 -16.94 -14.08 11.09
N GLU A 200 -17.06 -12.89 11.68
CA GLU A 200 -16.95 -11.62 10.99
C GLU A 200 -15.64 -10.94 11.42
N ILE A 201 -14.85 -10.48 10.46
CA ILE A 201 -13.54 -9.89 10.72
C ILE A 201 -13.53 -8.48 10.09
N PHE A 202 -13.06 -7.49 10.84
CA PHE A 202 -12.78 -6.17 10.31
C PHE A 202 -11.26 -6.03 10.14
N PRO A 203 -10.75 -6.18 8.90
CA PRO A 203 -9.31 -6.17 8.68
C PRO A 203 -8.68 -4.81 9.00
N ALA A 204 -7.45 -4.83 9.52
CA ALA A 204 -6.73 -3.61 9.89
C ALA A 204 -6.30 -2.77 8.67
N ASN A 205 -6.15 -3.40 7.51
CA ASN A 205 -5.70 -2.79 6.26
C ASN A 205 -6.82 -2.25 5.36
N TYR A 206 -8.11 -2.46 5.72
CA TYR A 206 -9.25 -1.92 4.96
C TYR A 206 -9.94 -0.78 5.70
N GLY A 207 -10.45 0.21 4.96
CA GLY A 207 -11.20 1.36 5.49
C GLY A 207 -12.69 1.16 5.58
N ASP A 208 -13.21 0.23 4.78
CA ASP A 208 -14.61 -0.15 4.76
C ASP A 208 -14.75 -1.57 5.28
N SER A 209 -15.85 -1.84 5.96
CA SER A 209 -16.18 -3.16 6.52
C SER A 209 -16.37 -4.19 5.41
N HIS A 210 -15.31 -4.83 4.98
CA HIS A 210 -15.43 -6.07 4.24
C HIS A 210 -15.72 -7.19 5.23
N LEU A 211 -16.98 -7.59 5.29
CA LEU A 211 -17.45 -8.74 6.04
C LEU A 211 -16.96 -10.01 5.34
N TYR A 212 -15.96 -10.66 5.92
CA TYR A 212 -15.68 -12.04 5.59
C TYR A 212 -16.64 -12.91 6.41
N THR A 213 -17.69 -13.42 5.77
CA THR A 213 -18.54 -14.45 6.35
C THR A 213 -18.02 -15.81 5.92
N SER A 214 -17.48 -16.58 6.85
CA SER A 214 -17.21 -18.00 6.63
C SER A 214 -18.30 -18.80 7.34
N PRO A 215 -19.18 -19.52 6.61
CA PRO A 215 -20.01 -20.51 7.26
C PRO A 215 -19.07 -21.61 7.78
N SER A 216 -19.18 -21.95 9.07
CA SER A 216 -18.50 -23.10 9.66
C SER A 216 -18.94 -24.36 8.92
N PRO A 217 -18.03 -25.23 8.49
CA PRO A 217 -18.43 -26.58 8.09
C PRO A 217 -19.06 -27.28 9.29
N ARG A 218 -20.21 -27.91 9.06
CA ARG A 218 -20.90 -28.75 10.02
C ARG A 218 -20.12 -30.03 10.23
#